data_e498467d330b04e30bfdc45dc923a862
#
_entry.id   e498467d330b04e30bfdc45dc923a862
#
_cell.length_a   1.000
_cell.length_b   1.000
_cell.length_c   1.000
_cell.angle_alpha   90.00
_cell.angle_beta   90.00
_cell.angle_gamma   90.00
#
_symmetry.space_group_name_H-M   'P 1'
#
loop_
_entity.id
_entity.type
_entity.pdbx_description
1 polymer ?
#
loop_
_entity_poly.entity_id
_entity_poly.type
_entity_poly.pdbx_seq_one_letter_code
_entity_poly.pdbx_strand_id
1 'polypeptide(L)'
;MAASPMIKTAYKRVLVKLSGEALMGGDAYGIDSETVADIAAQVSQLRSDSDVEICLVLGGGNIFRGVSAAAQGMERASADYMGMLGTVINALAMQDALERAGVPTRVLSAIPMASLCEPYIRRRALRHLEKGRVVIFAAGTGNPYFTTDTTAALRAAEMGCDALLKGTQVDGVYDADPHKVSGAKRYDRLTYLEVLSRDLKVMDASAISLAKENDIPIIVFSLHEAGALAGIISGQGVCTVIDSGE
;
A
#
# COMPACT_ATOMS: atom_id res chain seq x y z
N MET A 1 30.17 10.67 -11.42
CA MET A 1 28.88 10.06 -11.85
C MET A 1 27.95 11.22 -12.13
N ALA A 2 27.38 11.33 -13.33
CA ALA A 2 26.40 12.35 -13.63
C ALA A 2 25.13 12.03 -12.81
N ALA A 3 24.57 13.01 -12.12
CA ALA A 3 23.28 12.86 -11.43
C ALA A 3 22.22 12.52 -12.48
N SER A 4 21.46 11.46 -12.25
CA SER A 4 20.29 11.16 -13.09
C SER A 4 19.34 12.38 -13.06
N PRO A 5 18.70 12.73 -14.19
CA PRO A 5 17.75 13.81 -14.18
C PRO A 5 16.60 13.52 -13.23
N MET A 6 16.26 14.48 -12.37
CA MET A 6 15.13 14.36 -11.41
C MET A 6 13.83 14.10 -12.18
N ILE A 7 13.08 13.08 -11.76
CA ILE A 7 11.76 12.78 -12.31
C ILE A 7 10.80 13.92 -11.93
N LYS A 8 10.14 14.49 -12.94
CA LYS A 8 9.04 15.43 -12.67
C LYS A 8 7.85 14.64 -12.13
N THR A 9 7.57 14.75 -10.85
CA THR A 9 6.47 14.05 -10.18
C THR A 9 5.17 14.82 -10.28
N ALA A 10 4.06 14.13 -10.47
CA ALA A 10 2.71 14.67 -10.36
C ALA A 10 2.28 14.84 -8.89
N TYR A 11 2.99 14.19 -7.95
CA TYR A 11 2.63 14.08 -6.54
C TYR A 11 3.78 14.53 -5.65
N LYS A 12 3.45 15.21 -4.56
CA LYS A 12 4.40 15.57 -3.49
C LYS A 12 4.50 14.47 -2.44
N ARG A 13 3.36 13.86 -2.10
CA ARG A 13 3.27 12.80 -1.09
C ARG A 13 2.31 11.72 -1.53
N VAL A 14 2.74 10.48 -1.43
CA VAL A 14 1.90 9.33 -1.78
C VAL A 14 1.89 8.29 -0.66
N LEU A 15 0.79 7.55 -0.58
CA LEU A 15 0.73 6.33 0.20
C LEU A 15 0.66 5.13 -0.73
N VAL A 16 1.60 4.21 -0.60
CA VAL A 16 1.62 2.95 -1.35
C VAL A 16 1.10 1.84 -0.47
N LYS A 17 0.02 1.21 -0.89
CA LYS A 17 -0.55 0.03 -0.22
C LYS A 17 -0.16 -1.23 -0.97
N LEU A 18 0.44 -2.17 -0.27
CA LEU A 18 0.81 -3.49 -0.77
C LEU A 18 0.04 -4.58 -0.04
N SER A 19 -0.47 -5.58 -0.77
CA SER A 19 -1.04 -6.76 -0.12
C SER A 19 0.08 -7.60 0.53
N GLY A 20 -0.22 -8.35 1.59
CA GLY A 20 0.76 -9.29 2.14
C GLY A 20 1.18 -10.34 1.11
N GLU A 21 0.27 -10.74 0.24
CA GLU A 21 0.55 -11.68 -0.85
C GLU A 21 1.62 -11.17 -1.84
N ALA A 22 1.76 -9.86 -2.00
CA ALA A 22 2.82 -9.27 -2.81
C ALA A 22 4.23 -9.48 -2.24
N LEU A 23 4.34 -9.94 -0.99
CA LEU A 23 5.62 -10.21 -0.31
C LEU A 23 6.00 -11.69 -0.29
N MET A 24 5.18 -12.57 -0.87
CA MET A 24 5.39 -14.02 -0.84
C MET A 24 6.27 -14.53 -1.99
N GLY A 25 6.51 -13.73 -3.03
CA GLY A 25 7.13 -14.22 -4.25
C GLY A 25 6.34 -15.37 -4.86
N GLY A 26 7.00 -16.50 -5.09
CA GLY A 26 6.38 -17.74 -5.58
C GLY A 26 5.83 -18.66 -4.49
N ASP A 27 5.99 -18.32 -3.21
CA ASP A 27 5.60 -19.14 -2.09
C ASP A 27 4.11 -19.01 -1.74
N ALA A 28 3.56 -20.01 -1.03
CA ALA A 28 2.16 -20.02 -0.63
C ALA A 28 1.89 -19.21 0.68
N TYR A 29 2.94 -18.89 1.43
CA TYR A 29 2.89 -18.13 2.70
C TYR A 29 4.28 -17.59 3.06
N GLY A 30 4.31 -16.66 4.02
CA GLY A 30 5.57 -16.13 4.53
C GLY A 30 6.05 -14.89 3.78
N ILE A 31 7.33 -14.62 3.88
CA ILE A 31 8.02 -13.47 3.29
C ILE A 31 9.15 -13.98 2.41
N ASP A 32 9.10 -13.66 1.13
CA ASP A 32 10.21 -13.88 0.22
C ASP A 32 11.16 -12.69 0.27
N SER A 33 12.40 -12.95 0.68
CA SER A 33 13.41 -11.90 0.89
C SER A 33 13.85 -11.22 -0.42
N GLU A 34 13.82 -11.91 -1.55
CA GLU A 34 14.17 -11.38 -2.86
C GLU A 34 13.08 -10.39 -3.32
N THR A 35 11.82 -10.80 -3.24
CA THR A 35 10.67 -9.94 -3.56
C THR A 35 10.65 -8.67 -2.70
N VAL A 36 10.92 -8.78 -1.39
CA VAL A 36 10.98 -7.61 -0.51
C VAL A 36 12.15 -6.70 -0.87
N ALA A 37 13.31 -7.26 -1.24
CA ALA A 37 14.46 -6.49 -1.69
C ALA A 37 14.18 -5.76 -3.01
N ASP A 38 13.47 -6.38 -3.95
CA ASP A 38 13.08 -5.77 -5.23
C ASP A 38 12.13 -4.57 -5.02
N ILE A 39 11.15 -4.72 -4.13
CA ILE A 39 10.25 -3.61 -3.77
C ILE A 39 11.05 -2.47 -3.10
N ALA A 40 11.96 -2.81 -2.18
CA ALA A 40 12.81 -1.83 -1.53
C ALA A 40 13.72 -1.10 -2.52
N ALA A 41 14.24 -1.79 -3.53
CA ALA A 41 15.04 -1.20 -4.60
C ALA A 41 14.23 -0.20 -5.44
N GLN A 42 12.97 -0.51 -5.80
CA GLN A 42 12.09 0.43 -6.50
C GLN A 42 11.81 1.69 -5.68
N VAL A 43 11.56 1.55 -4.37
CA VAL A 43 11.37 2.69 -3.46
C VAL A 43 12.65 3.51 -3.34
N SER A 44 13.81 2.85 -3.22
CA SER A 44 15.13 3.50 -3.16
C SER A 44 15.43 4.29 -4.43
N GLN A 45 15.17 3.71 -5.60
CA GLN A 45 15.35 4.38 -6.89
C GLN A 45 14.44 5.61 -7.00
N LEU A 46 13.16 5.46 -6.66
CA LEU A 46 12.21 6.58 -6.67
C LEU A 46 12.66 7.72 -5.75
N ARG A 47 13.17 7.39 -4.55
CA ARG A 47 13.71 8.38 -3.61
C ARG A 47 14.98 9.08 -4.11
N SER A 48 15.81 8.39 -4.89
CA SER A 48 16.99 8.98 -5.52
C SER A 48 16.64 9.91 -6.67
N ASP A 49 15.59 9.60 -7.40
CA ASP A 49 15.19 10.29 -8.62
C ASP A 49 14.14 11.38 -8.39
N SER A 50 13.57 11.49 -7.18
CA SER A 50 12.51 12.45 -6.87
C SER A 50 12.50 12.88 -5.40
N ASP A 51 11.84 14.01 -5.12
CA ASP A 51 11.59 14.51 -3.76
C ASP A 51 10.25 14.01 -3.17
N VAL A 52 9.62 12.99 -3.79
CA VAL A 52 8.33 12.49 -3.32
C VAL A 52 8.43 11.89 -1.92
N GLU A 53 7.52 12.27 -1.04
CA GLU A 53 7.40 11.70 0.30
C GLU A 53 6.56 10.41 0.23
N ILE A 54 7.08 9.31 0.78
CA ILE A 54 6.48 7.97 0.64
C ILE A 54 6.01 7.45 1.99
N CYS A 55 4.73 7.09 2.05
CA CYS A 55 4.12 6.29 3.09
C CYS A 55 3.85 4.87 2.57
N LEU A 56 4.01 3.86 3.41
CA LEU A 56 3.69 2.46 3.08
C LEU A 56 2.67 1.90 4.06
N VAL A 57 1.74 1.09 3.54
CA VAL A 57 0.87 0.19 4.30
C VAL A 57 0.98 -1.20 3.70
N LEU A 58 1.33 -2.17 4.54
CA LEU A 58 1.50 -3.56 4.14
C LEU A 58 0.38 -4.42 4.72
N GLY A 59 -0.22 -5.29 3.90
CA GLY A 59 -1.15 -6.32 4.38
C GLY A 59 -0.43 -7.39 5.19
N GLY A 60 -1.19 -8.19 5.96
CA GLY A 60 -0.67 -9.29 6.78
C GLY A 60 -1.12 -10.68 6.32
N GLY A 61 -1.81 -10.78 5.18
CA GLY A 61 -2.46 -12.01 4.73
C GLY A 61 -1.51 -13.16 4.34
N ASN A 62 -0.25 -12.86 4.07
CA ASN A 62 0.82 -13.85 3.88
C ASN A 62 1.29 -14.52 5.17
N ILE A 63 1.06 -13.87 6.31
CA ILE A 63 1.42 -14.39 7.65
C ILE A 63 0.19 -15.03 8.31
N PHE A 64 -0.94 -14.30 8.31
CA PHE A 64 -2.16 -14.77 8.93
C PHE A 64 -3.40 -14.14 8.27
N ARG A 65 -4.40 -14.98 7.92
CA ARG A 65 -5.66 -14.55 7.31
C ARG A 65 -6.81 -14.64 8.31
N GLY A 66 -7.12 -13.51 8.97
CA GLY A 66 -8.14 -13.43 10.01
C GLY A 66 -9.54 -13.87 9.56
N VAL A 67 -9.95 -13.53 8.33
CA VAL A 67 -11.24 -13.94 7.77
C VAL A 67 -11.36 -15.47 7.66
N SER A 68 -10.29 -16.14 7.18
CA SER A 68 -10.26 -17.60 7.07
C SER A 68 -10.26 -18.28 8.44
N ALA A 69 -9.56 -17.72 9.44
CA ALA A 69 -9.54 -18.22 10.80
C ALA A 69 -10.88 -18.05 11.51
N ALA A 70 -11.56 -16.92 11.32
CA ALA A 70 -12.91 -16.69 11.83
C ALA A 70 -13.92 -17.66 11.22
N ALA A 71 -13.80 -17.98 9.93
CA ALA A 71 -14.64 -18.99 9.27
C ALA A 71 -14.41 -20.42 9.84
N GLN A 72 -13.26 -20.68 10.48
CA GLN A 72 -12.94 -21.93 11.17
C GLN A 72 -13.30 -21.92 12.67
N GLY A 73 -14.05 -20.91 13.14
CA GLY A 73 -14.58 -20.83 14.52
C GLY A 73 -13.77 -19.98 15.49
N MET A 74 -12.71 -19.28 15.03
CA MET A 74 -12.01 -18.30 15.86
C MET A 74 -12.88 -17.05 16.00
N GLU A 75 -12.84 -16.40 17.18
CA GLU A 75 -13.47 -15.10 17.36
C GLU A 75 -12.88 -14.06 16.39
N ARG A 76 -13.74 -13.34 15.68
CA ARG A 76 -13.35 -12.40 14.62
C ARG A 76 -12.38 -11.34 15.11
N ALA A 77 -12.63 -10.74 16.26
CA ALA A 77 -11.76 -9.69 16.79
C ALA A 77 -10.35 -10.23 17.10
N SER A 78 -10.26 -11.42 17.69
CA SER A 78 -8.98 -12.10 17.96
C SER A 78 -8.24 -12.43 16.67
N ALA A 79 -8.94 -12.92 15.65
CA ALA A 79 -8.36 -13.22 14.35
C ALA A 79 -7.84 -11.95 13.65
N ASP A 80 -8.57 -10.84 13.75
CA ASP A 80 -8.15 -9.55 13.18
C ASP A 80 -6.91 -8.99 13.89
N TYR A 81 -6.79 -9.13 15.23
CA TYR A 81 -5.57 -8.76 15.95
C TYR A 81 -4.35 -9.59 15.50
N MET A 82 -4.51 -10.89 15.26
CA MET A 82 -3.43 -11.71 14.69
C MET A 82 -3.03 -11.23 13.29
N GLY A 83 -4.00 -10.87 12.45
CA GLY A 83 -3.74 -10.24 11.15
C GLY A 83 -2.97 -8.91 11.27
N MET A 84 -3.32 -8.08 12.26
CA MET A 84 -2.59 -6.83 12.54
C MET A 84 -1.14 -7.11 12.94
N LEU A 85 -0.87 -8.13 13.78
CA LEU A 85 0.50 -8.55 14.10
C LEU A 85 1.25 -9.03 12.85
N GLY A 86 0.58 -9.73 11.93
CA GLY A 86 1.14 -10.08 10.63
C GLY A 86 1.62 -8.85 9.83
N THR A 87 0.87 -7.74 9.88
CA THR A 87 1.32 -6.49 9.22
C THR A 87 2.57 -5.91 9.89
N VAL A 88 2.74 -6.08 11.20
CA VAL A 88 3.95 -5.62 11.91
C VAL A 88 5.17 -6.42 11.47
N ILE A 89 5.04 -7.75 11.34
CA ILE A 89 6.12 -8.60 10.83
C ILE A 89 6.56 -8.13 9.44
N ASN A 90 5.61 -7.92 8.52
CA ASN A 90 5.90 -7.42 7.18
C ASN A 90 6.53 -6.02 7.18
N ALA A 91 6.07 -5.14 8.07
CA ALA A 91 6.61 -3.78 8.19
C ALA A 91 8.07 -3.78 8.66
N LEU A 92 8.44 -4.65 9.58
CA LEU A 92 9.82 -4.79 10.06
C LEU A 92 10.72 -5.39 8.97
N ALA A 93 10.25 -6.38 8.23
CA ALA A 93 10.99 -6.95 7.10
C ALA A 93 11.24 -5.90 5.99
N MET A 94 10.22 -5.12 5.66
CA MET A 94 10.34 -4.05 4.67
C MET A 94 11.24 -2.91 5.17
N GLN A 95 11.19 -2.55 6.45
CA GLN A 95 12.09 -1.56 7.04
C GLN A 95 13.55 -2.00 6.90
N ASP A 96 13.87 -3.24 7.26
CA ASP A 96 15.23 -3.79 7.14
C ASP A 96 15.72 -3.75 5.69
N ALA A 97 14.89 -4.15 4.73
CA ALA A 97 15.24 -4.11 3.31
C ALA A 97 15.46 -2.67 2.79
N LEU A 98 14.61 -1.73 3.16
CA LEU A 98 14.76 -0.31 2.80
C LEU A 98 16.02 0.31 3.41
N GLU A 99 16.29 0.04 4.68
CA GLU A 99 17.49 0.56 5.35
C GLU A 99 18.78 -0.05 4.76
N ARG A 100 18.78 -1.32 4.37
CA ARG A 100 19.87 -1.94 3.59
C ARG A 100 20.04 -1.30 2.21
N ALA A 101 18.94 -0.88 1.58
CA ALA A 101 18.97 -0.12 0.32
C ALA A 101 19.34 1.37 0.50
N GLY A 102 19.72 1.80 1.71
CA GLY A 102 20.12 3.17 2.01
C GLY A 102 18.96 4.16 2.22
N VAL A 103 17.74 3.68 2.38
CA VAL A 103 16.55 4.51 2.58
C VAL A 103 16.20 4.60 4.07
N PRO A 104 16.40 5.75 4.75
CA PRO A 104 16.01 5.91 6.13
C PRO A 104 14.50 5.68 6.32
N THR A 105 14.13 4.71 7.14
CA THR A 105 12.74 4.26 7.28
C THR A 105 12.31 4.23 8.74
N ARG A 106 11.02 4.48 9.02
CA ARG A 106 10.43 4.34 10.36
C ARG A 106 9.11 3.58 10.29
N VAL A 107 8.96 2.60 11.18
CA VAL A 107 7.71 1.88 11.40
C VAL A 107 6.94 2.53 12.53
N LEU A 108 5.68 2.89 12.29
CA LEU A 108 4.75 3.43 13.27
C LEU A 108 3.56 2.50 13.42
N SER A 109 3.34 1.96 14.61
CA SER A 109 2.28 0.99 14.90
C SER A 109 1.06 1.64 15.54
N ALA A 110 -0.13 1.28 15.06
CA ALA A 110 -1.40 1.67 15.67
C ALA A 110 -1.62 0.99 17.03
N ILE A 111 -1.04 -0.20 17.24
CA ILE A 111 -1.00 -0.89 18.53
C ILE A 111 0.36 -0.59 19.19
N PRO A 112 0.41 -0.09 20.44
CA PRO A 112 1.66 0.22 21.11
C PRO A 112 2.57 -1.01 21.27
N MET A 113 3.77 -0.94 20.69
CA MET A 113 4.82 -1.97 20.73
C MET A 113 6.19 -1.30 20.84
N ALA A 114 6.40 -0.54 21.90
CA ALA A 114 7.53 0.38 22.05
C ALA A 114 8.92 -0.25 21.90
N SER A 115 9.04 -1.57 22.16
CA SER A 115 10.30 -2.30 21.97
C SER A 115 10.59 -2.67 20.51
N LEU A 116 9.62 -2.56 19.61
CA LEU A 116 9.74 -3.00 18.22
C LEU A 116 9.63 -1.83 17.23
N CYS A 117 8.72 -0.90 17.48
CA CYS A 117 8.42 0.21 16.57
C CYS A 117 7.85 1.40 17.34
N GLU A 118 7.82 2.57 16.69
CA GLU A 118 7.27 3.78 17.30
C GLU A 118 5.72 3.68 17.39
N PRO A 119 5.10 4.21 18.46
CA PRO A 119 3.65 4.36 18.49
C PRO A 119 3.23 5.38 17.43
N TYR A 120 2.11 5.09 16.74
CA TYR A 120 1.58 6.02 15.75
C TYR A 120 1.10 7.30 16.42
N ILE A 121 1.71 8.40 16.04
CA ILE A 121 1.30 9.77 16.37
C ILE A 121 1.40 10.57 15.07
N ARG A 122 0.28 11.12 14.58
CA ARG A 122 0.19 11.83 13.31
C ARG A 122 1.32 12.85 13.09
N ARG A 123 1.57 13.72 14.07
CA ARG A 123 2.62 14.76 13.97
C ARG A 123 4.03 14.18 13.90
N ARG A 124 4.26 13.02 14.51
CA ARG A 124 5.54 12.32 14.44
C ARG A 124 5.75 11.72 13.05
N ALA A 125 4.73 11.11 12.47
CA ALA A 125 4.77 10.60 11.11
C ALA A 125 5.09 11.71 10.09
N LEU A 126 4.39 12.84 10.17
CA LEU A 126 4.68 14.02 9.33
C LEU A 126 6.14 14.51 9.50
N ARG A 127 6.64 14.56 10.74
CA ARG A 127 8.03 14.95 10.99
C ARG A 127 9.05 13.98 10.40
N HIS A 128 8.72 12.69 10.30
CA HIS A 128 9.58 11.73 9.60
C HIS A 128 9.60 11.99 8.10
N LEU A 129 8.45 12.22 7.48
CA LEU A 129 8.34 12.55 6.05
C LEU A 129 9.12 13.83 5.72
N GLU A 130 8.94 14.90 6.49
CA GLU A 130 9.70 16.15 6.35
C GLU A 130 11.23 15.98 6.44
N LYS A 131 11.69 14.95 7.14
CA LYS A 131 13.12 14.56 7.23
C LYS A 131 13.55 13.63 6.08
N GLY A 132 12.72 13.44 5.08
CA GLY A 132 13.00 12.55 3.93
C GLY A 132 13.01 11.07 4.26
N ARG A 133 12.37 10.63 5.35
CA ARG A 133 12.25 9.23 5.72
C ARG A 133 11.02 8.61 5.09
N VAL A 134 11.09 7.34 4.72
CA VAL A 134 9.92 6.52 4.42
C VAL A 134 9.23 6.16 5.73
N VAL A 135 7.90 6.25 5.76
CA VAL A 135 7.09 5.88 6.93
C VAL A 135 6.24 4.65 6.59
N ILE A 136 6.35 3.61 7.39
CA ILE A 136 5.53 2.40 7.27
C ILE A 136 4.51 2.39 8.41
N PHE A 137 3.23 2.33 8.07
CA PHE A 137 2.16 2.21 9.04
C PHE A 137 1.81 0.73 9.26
N ALA A 138 1.97 0.26 10.49
CA ALA A 138 1.75 -1.12 10.91
C ALA A 138 0.56 -1.26 11.87
N ALA A 139 0.11 -2.48 12.09
CA ALA A 139 -1.03 -2.85 12.93
C ALA A 139 -2.37 -2.25 12.47
N GLY A 140 -2.52 -2.02 11.18
CA GLY A 140 -3.78 -1.56 10.61
C GLY A 140 -4.28 -0.23 11.19
N THR A 141 -5.57 -0.16 11.48
CA THR A 141 -6.19 0.96 12.21
C THR A 141 -6.00 0.82 13.73
N GLY A 142 -5.54 -0.32 14.23
CA GLY A 142 -5.55 -0.68 15.64
C GLY A 142 -6.90 -1.24 16.12
N ASN A 143 -7.91 -1.30 15.26
CA ASN A 143 -9.24 -1.77 15.57
C ASN A 143 -9.62 -2.98 14.70
N PRO A 144 -10.25 -4.03 15.30
CA PRO A 144 -10.84 -5.12 14.54
C PRO A 144 -11.89 -4.64 13.53
N TYR A 145 -12.28 -5.52 12.60
CA TYR A 145 -13.28 -5.34 11.55
C TYR A 145 -12.88 -4.43 10.39
N PHE A 146 -11.73 -3.77 10.44
CA PHE A 146 -11.18 -2.97 9.35
C PHE A 146 -10.06 -3.70 8.62
N THR A 147 -9.96 -3.48 7.32
CA THR A 147 -8.89 -4.04 6.51
C THR A 147 -7.69 -3.09 6.40
N THR A 148 -6.62 -3.57 5.77
CA THR A 148 -5.48 -2.71 5.43
C THR A 148 -5.79 -1.74 4.28
N ASP A 149 -6.84 -1.98 3.49
CA ASP A 149 -7.32 -1.02 2.49
C ASP A 149 -7.96 0.20 3.18
N THR A 150 -8.84 -0.03 4.17
CA THR A 150 -9.38 1.06 5.02
C THR A 150 -8.24 1.80 5.75
N THR A 151 -7.25 1.06 6.26
CA THR A 151 -6.07 1.68 6.89
C THR A 151 -5.33 2.59 5.92
N ALA A 152 -5.11 2.15 4.68
CA ALA A 152 -4.40 2.92 3.67
C ALA A 152 -5.14 4.23 3.35
N ALA A 153 -6.46 4.18 3.15
CA ALA A 153 -7.27 5.37 2.91
C ALA A 153 -7.22 6.34 4.11
N LEU A 154 -7.35 5.82 5.35
CA LEU A 154 -7.27 6.61 6.57
C LEU A 154 -5.91 7.32 6.71
N ARG A 155 -4.82 6.56 6.55
CA ARG A 155 -3.47 7.14 6.68
C ARG A 155 -3.16 8.11 5.55
N ALA A 156 -3.64 7.86 4.33
CA ALA A 156 -3.49 8.80 3.22
C ALA A 156 -4.16 10.15 3.54
N ALA A 157 -5.39 10.13 4.07
CA ALA A 157 -6.09 11.34 4.50
C ALA A 157 -5.37 12.04 5.65
N GLU A 158 -4.97 11.32 6.69
CA GLU A 158 -4.27 11.89 7.86
C GLU A 158 -2.91 12.51 7.49
N MET A 159 -2.20 11.92 6.53
CA MET A 159 -0.90 12.42 6.08
C MET A 159 -1.03 13.51 5.01
N GLY A 160 -2.23 13.77 4.47
CA GLY A 160 -2.44 14.68 3.36
C GLY A 160 -1.71 14.20 2.10
N CYS A 161 -1.90 12.92 1.76
CA CYS A 161 -1.33 12.37 0.53
C CYS A 161 -2.11 12.85 -0.70
N ASP A 162 -1.40 13.11 -1.78
CA ASP A 162 -1.98 13.52 -3.06
C ASP A 162 -2.63 12.33 -3.79
N ALA A 163 -2.20 11.10 -3.48
CA ALA A 163 -2.75 9.87 -4.06
C ALA A 163 -2.52 8.66 -3.15
N LEU A 164 -3.42 7.68 -3.26
CA LEU A 164 -3.31 6.34 -2.73
C LEU A 164 -2.96 5.36 -3.86
N LEU A 165 -1.76 4.81 -3.86
CA LEU A 165 -1.27 3.86 -4.84
C LEU A 165 -1.50 2.43 -4.34
N LYS A 166 -2.33 1.65 -5.04
CA LYS A 166 -2.57 0.25 -4.72
C LYS A 166 -1.76 -0.64 -5.64
N GLY A 167 -0.66 -1.18 -5.12
CA GLY A 167 0.14 -2.18 -5.81
C GLY A 167 -0.52 -3.56 -5.72
N THR A 168 -0.77 -4.18 -6.88
CA THR A 168 -1.43 -5.47 -7.03
C THR A 168 -0.65 -6.40 -7.97
N GLN A 169 -1.17 -7.62 -8.18
CA GLN A 169 -0.61 -8.57 -9.17
C GLN A 169 -1.11 -8.29 -10.59
N VAL A 170 -2.10 -7.42 -10.76
CA VAL A 170 -2.64 -7.00 -12.06
C VAL A 170 -2.41 -5.50 -12.27
N ASP A 171 -2.35 -5.07 -13.51
CA ASP A 171 -2.00 -3.71 -13.92
C ASP A 171 -3.16 -2.69 -13.83
N GLY A 172 -4.27 -3.07 -13.21
CA GLY A 172 -5.43 -2.19 -13.04
C GLY A 172 -6.69 -2.92 -12.63
N VAL A 173 -7.83 -2.25 -12.76
CA VAL A 173 -9.16 -2.78 -12.51
C VAL A 173 -9.77 -3.27 -13.81
N TYR A 174 -10.38 -4.45 -13.78
CA TYR A 174 -10.98 -5.11 -14.95
C TYR A 174 -12.48 -5.29 -14.77
N ASP A 175 -13.18 -5.44 -15.89
CA ASP A 175 -14.61 -5.77 -15.93
C ASP A 175 -14.91 -7.22 -15.48
N ALA A 176 -13.91 -8.09 -15.54
CA ALA A 176 -13.93 -9.47 -15.04
C ALA A 176 -12.51 -9.88 -14.60
N ASP A 177 -12.38 -11.01 -13.90
CA ASP A 177 -11.07 -11.54 -13.48
C ASP A 177 -10.21 -11.90 -14.71
N PRO A 178 -9.10 -11.18 -14.99
CA PRO A 178 -8.30 -11.43 -16.20
C PRO A 178 -7.59 -12.79 -16.19
N HIS A 179 -7.44 -13.43 -15.02
CA HIS A 179 -6.87 -14.78 -14.92
C HIS A 179 -7.89 -15.88 -15.29
N LYS A 180 -9.20 -15.57 -15.27
CA LYS A 180 -10.28 -16.52 -15.54
C LYS A 180 -11.00 -16.26 -16.86
N VAL A 181 -11.07 -14.99 -17.27
CA VAL A 181 -11.86 -14.57 -18.43
C VAL A 181 -10.91 -14.05 -19.51
N SER A 182 -10.74 -14.83 -20.58
CA SER A 182 -10.00 -14.40 -21.76
C SER A 182 -10.74 -13.23 -22.43
N GLY A 183 -10.10 -12.06 -22.49
CA GLY A 183 -10.69 -10.86 -23.08
C GLY A 183 -11.29 -9.88 -22.05
N ALA A 184 -11.08 -10.10 -20.76
CA ALA A 184 -11.36 -9.10 -19.73
C ALA A 184 -10.72 -7.74 -20.08
N LYS A 185 -11.48 -6.67 -19.96
CA LYS A 185 -11.03 -5.32 -20.35
C LYS A 185 -10.67 -4.51 -19.12
N ARG A 186 -9.47 -3.94 -19.12
CA ARG A 186 -9.03 -3.02 -18.10
C ARG A 186 -9.73 -1.68 -18.28
N TYR A 187 -10.11 -1.07 -17.15
CA TYR A 187 -10.57 0.32 -17.12
C TYR A 187 -9.35 1.24 -16.99
N ASP A 188 -9.28 2.28 -17.80
CA ASP A 188 -8.26 3.32 -17.62
C ASP A 188 -8.63 4.28 -16.50
N ARG A 189 -9.92 4.59 -16.36
CA ARG A 189 -10.46 5.46 -15.31
C ARG A 189 -11.83 4.96 -14.86
N LEU A 190 -12.12 5.11 -13.57
CA LEU A 190 -13.42 4.83 -12.94
C LEU A 190 -13.73 5.94 -11.94
N THR A 191 -15.01 6.19 -11.71
CA THR A 191 -15.42 7.02 -10.58
C THR A 191 -15.55 6.19 -9.32
N TYR A 192 -15.40 6.80 -8.14
CA TYR A 192 -15.68 6.11 -6.85
C TYR A 192 -17.10 5.52 -6.82
N LEU A 193 -18.08 6.23 -7.40
CA LEU A 193 -19.46 5.77 -7.46
C LEU A 193 -19.62 4.53 -8.36
N GLU A 194 -18.91 4.46 -9.47
CA GLU A 194 -18.91 3.26 -10.32
C GLU A 194 -18.33 2.06 -9.60
N VAL A 195 -17.21 2.24 -8.89
CA VAL A 195 -16.61 1.16 -8.09
C VAL A 195 -17.59 0.66 -7.04
N LEU A 196 -18.25 1.54 -6.29
CA LEU A 196 -19.21 1.19 -5.24
C LEU A 196 -20.48 0.56 -5.82
N SER A 197 -21.09 1.16 -6.86
CA SER A 197 -22.37 0.71 -7.42
C SER A 197 -22.27 -0.60 -8.17
N ARG A 198 -21.12 -0.88 -8.79
CA ARG A 198 -20.85 -2.13 -9.50
C ARG A 198 -20.23 -3.20 -8.61
N ASP A 199 -20.00 -2.91 -7.32
CA ASP A 199 -19.31 -3.80 -6.36
C ASP A 199 -17.98 -4.34 -6.90
N LEU A 200 -17.19 -3.49 -7.57
CA LEU A 200 -15.87 -3.87 -8.08
C LEU A 200 -14.92 -4.17 -6.93
N LYS A 201 -14.29 -5.34 -6.96
CA LYS A 201 -13.44 -5.84 -5.85
C LYS A 201 -12.04 -5.23 -5.86
N VAL A 202 -11.99 -3.90 -5.93
CA VAL A 202 -10.72 -3.14 -5.90
C VAL A 202 -10.22 -2.99 -4.48
N MET A 203 -11.07 -2.42 -3.62
CA MET A 203 -10.85 -2.20 -2.19
C MET A 203 -12.17 -2.40 -1.46
N ASP A 204 -12.14 -2.47 -0.12
CA ASP A 204 -13.40 -2.47 0.61
C ASP A 204 -14.16 -1.13 0.48
N ALA A 205 -15.49 -1.19 0.62
CA ALA A 205 -16.36 -0.03 0.44
C ALA A 205 -16.01 1.13 1.40
N SER A 206 -15.53 0.81 2.62
CA SER A 206 -15.10 1.80 3.60
C SER A 206 -13.90 2.58 3.12
N ALA A 207 -12.92 1.90 2.49
CA ALA A 207 -11.74 2.54 1.93
C ALA A 207 -12.10 3.46 0.76
N ILE A 208 -12.95 2.99 -0.17
CA ILE A 208 -13.41 3.79 -1.31
C ILE A 208 -14.18 5.03 -0.84
N SER A 209 -15.10 4.86 0.14
CA SER A 209 -15.88 5.97 0.68
C SER A 209 -15.00 7.01 1.35
N LEU A 210 -14.02 6.58 2.14
CA LEU A 210 -13.09 7.47 2.83
C LEU A 210 -12.18 8.24 1.84
N ALA A 211 -11.71 7.57 0.79
CA ALA A 211 -10.93 8.22 -0.27
C ALA A 211 -11.77 9.26 -1.02
N LYS A 212 -13.03 8.92 -1.34
CA LYS A 212 -13.98 9.84 -1.98
C LYS A 212 -14.25 11.09 -1.13
N GLU A 213 -14.53 10.92 0.19
CA GLU A 213 -14.82 12.05 1.10
C GLU A 213 -13.63 13.01 1.28
N ASN A 214 -12.41 12.56 0.98
CA ASN A 214 -11.18 13.34 1.11
C ASN A 214 -10.53 13.68 -0.24
N ASP A 215 -11.23 13.44 -1.37
CA ASP A 215 -10.75 13.70 -2.72
C ASP A 215 -9.36 13.08 -3.02
N ILE A 216 -9.10 11.87 -2.49
CA ILE A 216 -7.83 11.16 -2.67
C ILE A 216 -7.96 10.17 -3.82
N PRO A 217 -7.37 10.42 -5.00
CA PRO A 217 -7.40 9.47 -6.11
C PRO A 217 -6.72 8.16 -5.72
N ILE A 218 -7.34 7.04 -6.12
CA ILE A 218 -6.78 5.71 -5.95
C ILE A 218 -6.23 5.25 -7.29
N ILE A 219 -4.97 4.84 -7.31
CA ILE A 219 -4.29 4.37 -8.52
C ILE A 219 -3.93 2.91 -8.33
N VAL A 220 -4.54 2.05 -9.15
CA VAL A 220 -4.31 0.59 -9.12
C VAL A 220 -3.33 0.23 -10.23
N PHE A 221 -2.24 -0.45 -9.88
CA PHE A 221 -1.15 -0.77 -10.79
C PHE A 221 -0.46 -2.09 -10.41
N SER A 222 0.30 -2.66 -11.34
CA SER A 222 1.12 -3.86 -11.10
C SER A 222 2.47 -3.50 -10.47
N LEU A 223 2.88 -4.26 -9.43
CA LEU A 223 4.19 -4.14 -8.80
C LEU A 223 5.29 -4.97 -9.49
N HIS A 224 4.89 -5.91 -10.35
CA HIS A 224 5.83 -6.87 -10.95
C HIS A 224 6.67 -6.28 -12.08
N GLU A 225 6.31 -5.13 -12.60
CA GLU A 225 7.07 -4.47 -13.65
C GLU A 225 8.19 -3.63 -13.06
N ALA A 226 9.40 -3.82 -13.56
CA ALA A 226 10.54 -3.00 -13.15
C ALA A 226 10.27 -1.52 -13.44
N GLY A 227 10.41 -0.67 -12.41
CA GLY A 227 10.15 0.76 -12.53
C GLY A 227 8.67 1.16 -12.53
N ALA A 228 7.73 0.22 -12.26
CA ALA A 228 6.30 0.52 -12.24
C ALA A 228 5.96 1.69 -11.29
N LEU A 229 6.52 1.69 -10.08
CA LEU A 229 6.27 2.76 -9.11
C LEU A 229 6.74 4.13 -9.64
N ALA A 230 7.91 4.20 -10.25
CA ALA A 230 8.43 5.43 -10.85
C ALA A 230 7.58 5.89 -12.06
N GLY A 231 7.13 4.94 -12.88
CA GLY A 231 6.21 5.21 -13.99
C GLY A 231 4.89 5.81 -13.52
N ILE A 232 4.28 5.26 -12.46
CA ILE A 232 3.05 5.81 -11.87
C ILE A 232 3.27 7.23 -11.32
N ILE A 233 4.36 7.45 -10.58
CA ILE A 233 4.67 8.76 -9.98
C ILE A 233 4.94 9.82 -11.06
N SER A 234 5.51 9.44 -12.20
CA SER A 234 5.73 10.34 -13.35
C SER A 234 4.50 10.51 -14.25
N GLY A 235 3.40 9.80 -13.99
CA GLY A 235 2.18 9.83 -14.79
C GLY A 235 2.28 9.08 -16.13
N GLN A 236 3.25 8.18 -16.29
CA GLN A 236 3.51 7.40 -17.51
C GLN A 236 3.24 5.89 -17.35
N GLY A 237 2.87 5.46 -16.14
CA GLY A 237 2.66 4.05 -15.84
C GLY A 237 1.29 3.54 -16.31
N VAL A 238 1.22 2.23 -16.56
CA VAL A 238 -0.03 1.52 -16.84
C VAL A 238 -0.79 1.33 -15.53
N CYS A 239 -2.04 1.84 -15.45
CA CYS A 239 -2.84 1.80 -14.24
C CYS A 239 -4.33 2.01 -14.52
N THR A 240 -5.15 1.84 -13.50
CA THR A 240 -6.51 2.38 -13.44
C THR A 240 -6.54 3.50 -12.41
N VAL A 241 -7.06 4.66 -12.78
CA VAL A 241 -7.29 5.79 -11.86
C VAL A 241 -8.75 5.77 -11.39
N ILE A 242 -8.96 5.89 -10.08
CA ILE A 242 -10.29 5.99 -9.47
C ILE A 242 -10.37 7.33 -8.75
N ASP A 243 -11.28 8.21 -9.18
CA ASP A 243 -11.43 9.56 -8.64
C ASP A 243 -12.88 10.07 -8.73
N SER A 244 -13.11 11.39 -8.62
CA SER A 244 -14.45 12.01 -8.73
C SER A 244 -15.02 11.98 -10.15
N GLY A 245 -14.17 11.83 -11.17
CA GLY A 245 -14.56 11.87 -12.61
C GLY A 245 -14.61 13.28 -13.21
N GLU A 246 -14.15 14.31 -12.49
CA GLU A 246 -14.05 15.70 -12.96
C GLU A 246 -12.76 15.98 -13.71
#